data_4d6b9883d54e148287c671fd80ab072a
#
_entry.id   4d6b9883d54e148287c671fd80ab072a
#
_cell.length_a   1.000
_cell.length_b   1.000
_cell.length_c   1.000
_cell.angle_alpha   90.00
_cell.angle_beta   90.00
_cell.angle_gamma   90.00
#
_symmetry.space_group_name_H-M   'P 1'
#
loop_
_entity.id
_entity.type
_entity.pdbx_description
1 polymer ?
#
loop_
_entity_poly.entity_id
_entity_poly.type
_entity_poly.pdbx_seq_one_letter_code
_entity_poly.pdbx_strand_id
1 'polypeptide(L)'
;DRVAYRLGIDALVTGEAIAQVASQTLPNLSVIDQVAERFVVRPLITTSKLDIIDIARRIGTLEFSSSMPEYCGVISVGPAIRTTVPRVEAAEASFNFEVLSQAVENAAYSECSELGEMMEEGSPVEIVEQALTGQIVLDIRHPDEQEARPLQLDGIEVQPVPFYTLNSRFP
;
A
#
# COMPACT_ATOMS: atom_id res chain seq x y z
N ASP A 1 0.30 15.87 4.86
CA ASP A 1 0.34 17.15 5.58
C ASP A 1 0.02 17.00 7.09
N ARG A 2 -1.09 16.33 7.51
CA ARG A 2 -1.48 16.23 8.94
C ARG A 2 -0.39 15.62 9.83
N VAL A 3 0.24 14.54 9.40
CA VAL A 3 1.37 13.91 10.12
C VAL A 3 2.57 14.85 10.15
N ALA A 4 2.90 15.46 9.02
CA ALA A 4 4.01 16.41 8.94
C ALA A 4 3.80 17.63 9.88
N TYR A 5 2.57 18.14 9.93
CA TYR A 5 2.20 19.21 10.87
C TYR A 5 2.40 18.77 12.33
N ARG A 6 1.90 17.58 12.70
CA ARG A 6 2.02 17.04 14.07
C ARG A 6 3.48 16.83 14.50
N LEU A 7 4.35 16.46 13.56
CA LEU A 7 5.77 16.19 13.80
C LEU A 7 6.66 17.41 13.59
N GLY A 8 6.11 18.56 13.20
CA GLY A 8 6.91 19.77 12.91
C GLY A 8 7.81 19.61 11.69
N ILE A 9 7.39 18.84 10.69
CA ILE A 9 8.16 18.56 9.47
C ILE A 9 7.80 19.61 8.40
N ASP A 10 8.80 20.25 7.80
CA ASP A 10 8.61 21.29 6.81
C ASP A 10 8.46 20.80 5.37
N ALA A 11 9.01 19.61 5.06
CA ALA A 11 9.00 19.05 3.71
C ALA A 11 8.65 17.58 3.71
N LEU A 12 8.01 17.14 2.63
CA LEU A 12 7.72 15.74 2.31
C LEU A 12 8.67 15.27 1.22
N VAL A 13 9.17 14.04 1.30
CA VAL A 13 9.98 13.43 0.25
C VAL A 13 9.23 12.24 -0.32
N THR A 14 9.04 12.23 -1.65
CA THR A 14 8.32 11.14 -2.34
C THR A 14 9.18 10.49 -3.40
N GLY A 15 8.92 9.21 -3.68
CA GLY A 15 9.57 8.45 -4.75
C GLY A 15 8.87 8.57 -6.11
N GLU A 16 8.07 9.60 -6.32
CA GLU A 16 7.33 9.81 -7.57
C GLU A 16 8.27 10.08 -8.76
N ALA A 17 7.95 9.45 -9.90
CA ALA A 17 8.61 9.70 -11.17
C ALA A 17 7.57 9.85 -12.28
N ILE A 18 7.74 10.83 -13.17
CA ILE A 18 6.74 11.17 -14.20
C ILE A 18 6.45 9.95 -15.08
N ALA A 19 5.15 9.67 -15.27
CA ALA A 19 4.63 8.65 -16.18
C ALA A 19 5.03 7.20 -15.86
N GLN A 20 5.53 6.91 -14.66
CA GLN A 20 5.82 5.53 -14.24
C GLN A 20 4.56 4.72 -14.00
N VAL A 21 3.56 5.34 -13.39
CA VAL A 21 2.22 4.74 -13.15
C VAL A 21 1.13 5.77 -13.41
N ALA A 22 -0.11 5.33 -13.53
CA ALA A 22 -1.27 6.17 -13.85
C ALA A 22 -1.45 7.38 -12.91
N SER A 23 -1.13 7.24 -11.63
CA SER A 23 -1.19 8.32 -10.63
C SER A 23 -0.12 9.40 -10.82
N GLN A 24 1.01 9.07 -11.46
CA GLN A 24 2.19 9.94 -11.60
C GLN A 24 2.24 10.69 -12.94
N THR A 25 1.11 10.95 -13.54
CA THR A 25 1.03 11.84 -14.71
C THR A 25 1.19 13.30 -14.29
N LEU A 26 1.68 14.16 -15.18
CA LEU A 26 1.82 15.60 -14.89
C LEU A 26 0.52 16.25 -14.40
N PRO A 27 -0.67 15.99 -15.02
CA PRO A 27 -1.92 16.52 -14.49
C PRO A 27 -2.22 16.08 -13.06
N ASN A 28 -1.97 14.82 -12.73
CA ASN A 28 -2.23 14.31 -11.39
C ASN A 28 -1.24 14.89 -10.36
N LEU A 29 0.04 14.94 -10.69
CA LEU A 29 1.06 15.56 -9.82
C LEU A 29 0.80 17.04 -9.61
N SER A 30 0.33 17.76 -10.65
CA SER A 30 -0.07 19.17 -10.53
C SER A 30 -1.23 19.37 -9.55
N VAL A 31 -2.20 18.46 -9.51
CA VAL A 31 -3.30 18.53 -8.51
C VAL A 31 -2.77 18.29 -7.11
N ILE A 32 -1.87 17.32 -6.93
CA ILE A 32 -1.22 17.06 -5.64
C ILE A 32 -0.49 18.32 -5.14
N ASP A 33 0.28 18.98 -6.00
CA ASP A 33 1.02 20.19 -5.64
C ASP A 33 0.12 21.37 -5.28
N GLN A 34 -1.07 21.46 -5.87
CA GLN A 34 -2.03 22.53 -5.55
C GLN A 34 -2.64 22.37 -4.15
N VAL A 35 -2.73 21.16 -3.63
CA VAL A 35 -3.36 20.87 -2.34
C VAL A 35 -2.36 20.55 -1.22
N ALA A 36 -1.10 20.30 -1.56
CA ALA A 36 -0.05 20.05 -0.59
C ALA A 36 0.32 21.38 0.12
N GLU A 37 0.24 21.37 1.44
CA GLU A 37 0.61 22.53 2.27
C GLU A 37 2.10 22.54 2.62
N ARG A 38 2.77 21.39 2.46
CA ARG A 38 4.20 21.23 2.70
C ARG A 38 4.95 21.15 1.39
N PHE A 39 6.20 21.60 1.41
CA PHE A 39 7.08 21.46 0.24
C PHE A 39 7.32 20.00 -0.09
N VAL A 40 6.98 19.59 -1.32
CA VAL A 40 7.16 18.19 -1.78
C VAL A 40 8.41 18.06 -2.61
N VAL A 41 9.41 17.36 -2.08
CA VAL A 41 10.67 17.06 -2.76
C VAL A 41 10.53 15.72 -3.50
N ARG A 42 10.80 15.74 -4.80
CA ARG A 42 10.73 14.54 -5.67
C ARG A 42 12.08 14.25 -6.31
N PRO A 43 13.00 13.60 -5.60
CA PRO A 43 14.37 13.39 -6.09
C PRO A 43 14.45 12.58 -7.39
N LEU A 44 13.43 11.75 -7.65
CA LEU A 44 13.38 10.83 -8.80
C LEU A 44 12.44 11.30 -9.93
N ILE A 45 11.93 12.54 -9.86
CA ILE A 45 10.84 13.00 -10.73
C ILE A 45 11.11 12.82 -12.24
N THR A 46 12.35 12.98 -12.68
CA THR A 46 12.77 12.83 -14.08
C THR A 46 13.65 11.59 -14.33
N THR A 47 13.80 10.73 -13.32
CA THR A 47 14.68 9.57 -13.40
C THR A 47 13.96 8.41 -14.09
N SER A 48 14.63 7.74 -15.01
CA SER A 48 14.07 6.57 -15.69
C SER A 48 13.91 5.37 -14.74
N LYS A 49 13.00 4.45 -15.05
CA LYS A 49 12.80 3.23 -14.24
C LYS A 49 14.09 2.42 -14.11
N LEU A 50 14.90 2.34 -15.17
CA LEU A 50 16.17 1.60 -15.15
C LEU A 50 17.18 2.25 -14.21
N ASP A 51 17.29 3.57 -14.26
CA ASP A 51 18.20 4.30 -13.38
C ASP A 51 17.76 4.20 -11.91
N ILE A 52 16.46 4.20 -11.64
CA ILE A 52 15.92 3.98 -10.28
C ILE A 52 16.31 2.58 -9.79
N ILE A 53 16.17 1.55 -10.62
CA ILE A 53 16.60 0.19 -10.30
C ILE A 53 18.11 0.13 -10.02
N ASP A 54 18.92 0.84 -10.81
CA ASP A 54 20.35 0.89 -10.59
C ASP A 54 20.73 1.64 -9.30
N ILE A 55 20.00 2.69 -8.96
CA ILE A 55 20.15 3.37 -7.66
C ILE A 55 19.80 2.39 -6.53
N ALA A 56 18.66 1.71 -6.60
CA ALA A 56 18.24 0.73 -5.59
C ALA A 56 19.26 -0.40 -5.39
N ARG A 57 19.85 -0.88 -6.49
CA ARG A 57 20.93 -1.89 -6.44
C ARG A 57 22.16 -1.36 -5.72
N ARG A 58 22.59 -0.14 -6.03
CA ARG A 58 23.78 0.48 -5.40
C ARG A 58 23.62 0.73 -3.91
N ILE A 59 22.43 1.07 -3.46
CA ILE A 59 22.14 1.31 -2.04
C ILE A 59 21.67 0.05 -1.29
N GLY A 60 21.60 -1.11 -1.97
CA GLY A 60 21.29 -2.39 -1.36
C GLY A 60 19.80 -2.63 -1.05
N THR A 61 18.88 -1.85 -1.63
CA THR A 61 17.43 -1.99 -1.36
C THR A 61 16.66 -2.76 -2.45
N LEU A 62 17.32 -3.13 -3.55
CA LEU A 62 16.66 -3.75 -4.70
C LEU A 62 16.01 -5.09 -4.34
N GLU A 63 16.70 -5.95 -3.59
CA GLU A 63 16.18 -7.28 -3.22
C GLU A 63 14.92 -7.16 -2.37
N PHE A 64 14.91 -6.25 -1.40
CA PHE A 64 13.74 -5.99 -0.56
C PHE A 64 12.56 -5.48 -1.40
N SER A 65 12.78 -4.46 -2.23
CA SER A 65 11.71 -3.86 -3.04
C SER A 65 11.18 -4.80 -4.12
N SER A 66 12.00 -5.68 -4.68
CA SER A 66 11.57 -6.64 -5.71
C SER A 66 10.77 -7.83 -5.15
N SER A 67 10.92 -8.12 -3.86
CA SER A 67 10.16 -9.18 -3.19
C SER A 67 8.80 -8.71 -2.64
N MET A 68 8.57 -7.39 -2.58
CA MET A 68 7.29 -6.85 -2.12
C MET A 68 6.21 -7.02 -3.17
N PRO A 69 5.04 -7.60 -2.83
CA PRO A 69 3.93 -7.71 -3.77
C PRO A 69 3.35 -6.32 -4.10
N GLU A 70 2.99 -6.12 -5.35
CA GLU A 70 2.30 -4.91 -5.81
C GLU A 70 0.80 -5.02 -5.55
N TYR A 71 0.29 -4.23 -4.61
CA TYR A 71 -1.14 -4.19 -4.29
C TYR A 71 -1.93 -3.16 -5.08
N CYS A 72 -1.28 -2.20 -5.73
CA CYS A 72 -1.96 -1.11 -6.44
C CYS A 72 -2.85 -1.60 -7.59
N GLY A 73 -2.44 -2.63 -8.32
CA GLY A 73 -3.23 -3.24 -9.39
C GLY A 73 -4.47 -3.99 -8.91
N VAL A 74 -4.49 -4.42 -7.65
CA VAL A 74 -5.60 -5.16 -7.04
C VAL A 74 -6.72 -4.22 -6.56
N ILE A 75 -6.36 -3.02 -6.12
CA ILE A 75 -7.28 -2.05 -5.51
C ILE A 75 -7.86 -1.08 -6.55
N SER A 76 -7.11 -0.78 -7.62
CA SER A 76 -7.46 0.25 -8.59
C SER A 76 -8.17 -0.31 -9.81
N VAL A 77 -9.45 -0.02 -9.96
CA VAL A 77 -10.20 -0.31 -11.19
C VAL A 77 -10.25 0.96 -12.04
N GLY A 78 -9.56 0.96 -13.20
CA GLY A 78 -9.55 2.08 -14.13
C GLY A 78 -8.96 3.37 -13.55
N PRO A 79 -7.66 3.38 -13.17
CA PRO A 79 -7.05 4.53 -12.51
C PRO A 79 -7.11 5.77 -13.40
N ALA A 80 -7.43 6.93 -12.80
CA ALA A 80 -7.51 8.19 -13.51
C ALA A 80 -6.09 8.67 -13.90
N ILE A 81 -5.81 8.78 -15.18
CA ILE A 81 -4.55 9.34 -15.72
C ILE A 81 -4.58 10.86 -15.84
N ARG A 82 -5.74 11.47 -15.69
CA ARG A 82 -5.94 12.91 -15.73
C ARG A 82 -7.08 13.29 -14.79
N THR A 83 -6.72 13.85 -13.66
CA THR A 83 -7.68 14.39 -12.69
C THR A 83 -7.66 15.92 -12.68
N THR A 84 -8.60 16.50 -11.95
CA THR A 84 -8.69 17.94 -11.68
C THR A 84 -9.15 18.14 -10.24
N VAL A 85 -8.85 19.29 -9.66
CA VAL A 85 -9.28 19.59 -8.28
C VAL A 85 -10.78 19.36 -8.07
N PRO A 86 -11.71 19.85 -8.93
CA PRO A 86 -13.14 19.60 -8.74
C PRO A 86 -13.54 18.11 -8.76
N ARG A 87 -12.81 17.26 -9.50
CA ARG A 87 -13.06 15.80 -9.50
C ARG A 87 -12.59 15.15 -8.20
N VAL A 88 -11.48 15.62 -7.66
CA VAL A 88 -10.99 15.15 -6.34
C VAL A 88 -11.97 15.56 -5.25
N GLU A 89 -12.37 16.84 -5.21
CA GLU A 89 -13.35 17.35 -4.25
C GLU A 89 -14.68 16.59 -4.30
N ALA A 90 -15.16 16.25 -5.51
CA ALA A 90 -16.38 15.45 -5.67
C ALA A 90 -16.22 14.02 -5.12
N ALA A 91 -15.03 13.41 -5.26
CA ALA A 91 -14.74 12.10 -4.68
C ALA A 91 -14.59 12.18 -3.16
N GLU A 92 -13.94 13.22 -2.65
CA GLU A 92 -13.79 13.49 -1.22
C GLU A 92 -15.12 13.71 -0.49
N ALA A 93 -16.14 14.23 -1.18
CA ALA A 93 -17.47 14.41 -0.61
C ALA A 93 -18.12 13.10 -0.11
N SER A 94 -17.69 11.95 -0.63
CA SER A 94 -18.12 10.62 -0.19
C SER A 94 -17.11 9.92 0.74
N PHE A 95 -15.96 10.53 1.00
CA PHE A 95 -14.91 9.95 1.83
C PHE A 95 -15.16 10.21 3.33
N ASN A 96 -15.02 9.19 4.14
CA ASN A 96 -15.12 9.34 5.60
C ASN A 96 -13.80 9.86 6.20
N PHE A 97 -13.68 11.18 6.33
CA PHE A 97 -12.49 11.83 6.90
C PHE A 97 -12.26 11.50 8.38
N GLU A 98 -13.26 11.01 9.10
CA GLU A 98 -13.11 10.60 10.50
C GLU A 98 -12.11 9.45 10.62
N VAL A 99 -12.12 8.50 9.70
CA VAL A 99 -11.14 7.41 9.65
C VAL A 99 -9.71 7.95 9.55
N LEU A 100 -9.52 8.98 8.72
CA LEU A 100 -8.21 9.62 8.56
C LEU A 100 -7.79 10.38 9.84
N SER A 101 -8.71 11.07 10.48
CA SER A 101 -8.47 11.79 11.73
C SER A 101 -8.04 10.82 12.83
N GLN A 102 -8.79 9.72 13.02
CA GLN A 102 -8.48 8.69 13.99
C GLN A 102 -7.15 8.00 13.71
N ALA A 103 -6.83 7.72 12.44
CA ALA A 103 -5.55 7.14 12.06
C ALA A 103 -4.36 8.04 12.43
N VAL A 104 -4.49 9.36 12.22
CA VAL A 104 -3.45 10.33 12.61
C VAL A 104 -3.35 10.47 14.13
N GLU A 105 -4.47 10.49 14.85
CA GLU A 105 -4.48 10.58 16.30
C GLU A 105 -3.87 9.36 16.98
N ASN A 106 -4.17 8.17 16.46
CA ASN A 106 -3.70 6.89 16.99
C ASN A 106 -2.32 6.47 16.44
N ALA A 107 -1.70 7.27 15.57
CA ALA A 107 -0.40 6.96 15.02
C ALA A 107 0.66 6.88 16.12
N ALA A 108 1.32 5.75 16.22
CA ALA A 108 2.48 5.53 17.08
C ALA A 108 3.77 5.78 16.29
N TYR A 109 4.76 6.28 16.99
CA TYR A 109 6.07 6.58 16.41
C TYR A 109 7.13 5.87 17.24
N SER A 110 8.05 5.19 16.58
CA SER A 110 9.14 4.48 17.22
C SER A 110 10.44 4.76 16.49
N GLU A 111 11.54 4.70 17.21
CA GLU A 111 12.87 4.78 16.61
C GLU A 111 13.12 3.53 15.73
N CYS A 112 13.78 3.72 14.58
CA CYS A 112 14.07 2.60 13.68
C CYS A 112 14.93 1.49 14.35
N SER A 113 15.73 1.84 15.33
CA SER A 113 16.53 0.89 16.13
C SER A 113 15.68 -0.04 17.00
N GLU A 114 14.47 0.37 17.37
CA GLU A 114 13.56 -0.39 18.23
C GLU A 114 12.67 -1.36 17.42
N LEU A 115 12.61 -1.20 16.09
CA LEU A 115 11.74 -2.02 15.24
C LEU A 115 12.08 -3.52 15.30
N GLY A 116 13.35 -3.88 15.47
CA GLY A 116 13.77 -5.27 15.62
C GLY A 116 13.12 -5.94 16.82
N GLU A 117 13.16 -5.28 17.97
CA GLU A 117 12.59 -5.76 19.23
C GLU A 117 11.05 -5.80 19.14
N MET A 118 10.43 -4.78 18.58
CA MET A 118 8.97 -4.73 18.39
C MET A 118 8.44 -5.83 17.45
N MET A 119 9.23 -6.21 16.44
CA MET A 119 8.85 -7.31 15.53
C MET A 119 8.99 -8.68 16.20
N GLU A 120 9.90 -8.84 17.16
CA GLU A 120 10.04 -10.06 17.95
C GLU A 120 8.92 -10.21 18.99
N GLU A 121 8.38 -9.09 19.51
CA GLU A 121 7.25 -9.08 20.45
C GLU A 121 5.87 -9.24 19.76
N GLY A 122 5.78 -8.97 18.45
CA GLY A 122 4.60 -9.24 17.67
C GLY A 122 4.30 -10.74 17.71
N SER A 123 3.08 -11.12 18.17
CA SER A 123 2.67 -12.52 18.18
C SER A 123 3.01 -13.16 16.84
N PRO A 124 3.91 -14.15 16.81
CA PRO A 124 4.25 -14.79 15.55
C PRO A 124 2.95 -15.34 14.95
N VAL A 125 2.67 -14.98 13.71
CA VAL A 125 1.60 -15.66 12.97
C VAL A 125 2.00 -17.13 12.97
N GLU A 126 1.23 -17.97 13.62
CA GLU A 126 1.51 -19.39 13.69
C GLU A 126 1.38 -19.95 12.28
N ILE A 127 2.52 -20.26 11.67
CA ILE A 127 2.55 -20.95 10.38
C ILE A 127 2.32 -22.42 10.66
N VAL A 128 1.15 -22.92 10.31
CA VAL A 128 0.82 -24.34 10.42
C VAL A 128 1.05 -25.01 9.08
N GLU A 129 1.77 -26.14 9.09
CA GLU A 129 2.01 -26.94 7.88
C GLU A 129 0.82 -27.83 7.53
N GLN A 130 -0.11 -28.03 8.47
CA GLN A 130 -1.29 -28.87 8.31
C GLN A 130 -2.50 -28.22 8.96
N ALA A 131 -3.59 -28.14 8.21
CA ALA A 131 -4.88 -27.74 8.78
C ALA A 131 -5.54 -28.97 9.45
N LEU A 132 -6.22 -28.75 10.57
CA LEU A 132 -6.90 -29.80 11.32
C LEU A 132 -8.30 -30.06 10.77
N THR A 133 -8.77 -31.32 10.89
CA THR A 133 -10.13 -31.69 10.49
C THR A 133 -11.17 -30.82 11.20
N GLY A 134 -12.08 -30.20 10.44
CA GLY A 134 -13.11 -29.28 10.93
C GLY A 134 -12.71 -27.80 10.90
N GLN A 135 -11.50 -27.49 10.52
CA GLN A 135 -11.11 -26.09 10.20
C GLN A 135 -11.54 -25.73 8.78
N ILE A 136 -11.82 -24.46 8.58
CA ILE A 136 -12.03 -23.87 7.26
C ILE A 136 -10.78 -23.07 6.90
N VAL A 137 -10.23 -23.33 5.73
CA VAL A 137 -9.09 -22.57 5.21
C VAL A 137 -9.60 -21.50 4.27
N LEU A 138 -9.26 -20.24 4.53
CA LEU A 138 -9.57 -19.14 3.63
C LEU A 138 -8.42 -18.93 2.66
N ASP A 139 -8.71 -19.12 1.37
CA ASP A 139 -7.76 -18.77 0.32
C ASP A 139 -7.90 -17.28 -0.02
N ILE A 140 -7.00 -16.46 0.54
CA ILE A 140 -7.03 -15.01 0.40
C ILE A 140 -6.27 -14.48 -0.81
N ARG A 141 -5.72 -15.37 -1.65
CA ARG A 141 -4.98 -14.99 -2.87
C ARG A 141 -5.89 -14.28 -3.88
N HIS A 142 -5.27 -13.63 -4.87
CA HIS A 142 -6.00 -13.04 -5.99
C HIS A 142 -6.77 -14.12 -6.79
N PRO A 143 -7.98 -13.83 -7.34
CA PRO A 143 -8.75 -14.79 -8.13
C PRO A 143 -7.97 -15.45 -9.26
N ASP A 144 -7.11 -14.71 -9.96
CA ASP A 144 -6.27 -15.24 -11.03
C ASP A 144 -5.27 -16.30 -10.53
N GLU A 145 -4.73 -16.11 -9.30
CA GLU A 145 -3.85 -17.09 -8.67
C GLU A 145 -4.62 -18.31 -8.19
N GLN A 146 -5.83 -18.11 -7.67
CA GLN A 146 -6.73 -19.19 -7.26
C GLN A 146 -7.11 -20.05 -8.46
N GLU A 147 -7.41 -19.43 -9.60
CA GLU A 147 -7.73 -20.13 -10.85
C GLU A 147 -6.51 -20.84 -11.44
N ALA A 148 -5.36 -20.19 -11.48
CA ALA A 148 -4.13 -20.76 -12.02
C ALA A 148 -3.57 -21.93 -11.18
N ARG A 149 -3.75 -21.87 -9.85
CA ARG A 149 -3.28 -22.86 -8.89
C ARG A 149 -4.32 -23.07 -7.78
N PRO A 150 -5.41 -23.81 -8.05
CA PRO A 150 -6.42 -24.08 -7.04
C PRO A 150 -5.83 -24.73 -5.78
N LEU A 151 -6.13 -24.17 -4.61
CA LEU A 151 -5.74 -24.77 -3.33
C LEU A 151 -6.71 -25.89 -3.01
N GLN A 152 -6.19 -27.11 -2.96
CA GLN A 152 -6.95 -28.31 -2.58
C GLN A 152 -6.28 -28.97 -1.38
N LEU A 153 -7.04 -29.17 -0.32
CA LEU A 153 -6.57 -29.82 0.90
C LEU A 153 -7.49 -31.01 1.21
N ASP A 154 -6.92 -32.19 1.37
CA ASP A 154 -7.68 -33.41 1.59
C ASP A 154 -8.50 -33.34 2.90
N GLY A 155 -9.81 -33.43 2.75
CA GLY A 155 -10.74 -33.42 3.90
C GLY A 155 -10.94 -32.07 4.59
N ILE A 156 -10.49 -30.97 3.99
CA ILE A 156 -10.61 -29.62 4.54
C ILE A 156 -11.35 -28.74 3.54
N GLU A 157 -12.31 -27.99 4.04
CA GLU A 157 -13.04 -27.01 3.23
C GLU A 157 -12.15 -25.79 2.97
N VAL A 158 -11.92 -25.47 1.70
CA VAL A 158 -11.21 -24.27 1.27
C VAL A 158 -12.22 -23.29 0.69
N GLN A 159 -12.31 -22.09 1.29
CA GLN A 159 -13.18 -21.02 0.82
C GLN A 159 -12.35 -19.94 0.11
N PRO A 160 -12.60 -19.66 -1.17
CA PRO A 160 -11.97 -18.56 -1.87
C PRO A 160 -12.56 -17.22 -1.37
N VAL A 161 -11.74 -16.44 -0.68
CA VAL A 161 -12.11 -15.13 -0.13
C VAL A 161 -10.96 -14.18 -0.42
N PRO A 162 -10.89 -13.56 -1.61
CA PRO A 162 -9.83 -12.62 -1.94
C PRO A 162 -9.66 -11.58 -0.82
N PHE A 163 -8.42 -11.28 -0.47
CA PHE A 163 -8.08 -10.51 0.73
C PHE A 163 -8.84 -9.17 0.82
N TYR A 164 -9.08 -8.52 -0.32
CA TYR A 164 -9.81 -7.25 -0.39
C TYR A 164 -11.33 -7.38 -0.11
N THR A 165 -11.86 -8.60 0.00
CA THR A 165 -13.26 -8.86 0.35
C THR A 165 -13.44 -9.31 1.81
N LEU A 166 -12.35 -9.51 2.57
CA LEU A 166 -12.39 -10.01 3.95
C LEU A 166 -13.29 -9.15 4.85
N ASN A 167 -13.10 -7.84 4.85
CA ASN A 167 -13.85 -6.91 5.70
C ASN A 167 -15.36 -6.83 5.36
N SER A 168 -15.76 -7.23 4.15
CA SER A 168 -17.17 -7.25 3.76
C SER A 168 -17.87 -8.56 4.10
N ARG A 169 -17.11 -9.64 4.30
CA ARG A 169 -17.64 -10.98 4.63
C ARG A 169 -17.55 -11.34 6.11
N PHE A 170 -16.59 -10.73 6.81
CA PHE A 170 -16.34 -10.97 8.24
C PHE A 170 -16.24 -9.59 8.93
N PRO A 171 -17.38 -8.95 9.25
CA PRO A 171 -17.44 -7.65 9.91
C PRO A 171 -16.93 -7.70 11.36
#